data_627998075cb5c7daa6cbf489ea9d5dfd
#
_entry.id   627998075cb5c7daa6cbf489ea9d5dfd
#
_cell.length_a   1.000
_cell.length_b   1.000
_cell.length_c   1.000
_cell.angle_alpha   90.00
_cell.angle_beta   90.00
_cell.angle_gamma   90.00
#
_symmetry.space_group_name_H-M   'P 1'
#
loop_
_entity.id
_entity.type
_entity.pdbx_description
1 polymer ?
#
loop_
_entity_poly.entity_id
_entity_poly.type
_entity_poly.pdbx_seq_one_letter_code
_entity_poly.pdbx_strand_id
1 'polypeptide(L)'
;MDFQISAQQREMVASVRSLAQTEFKPNAMRWMDGTFPWENMKKLADLGVLGMSVPEEYGGLGLPILDTALILEEIAKVDYVTAMAVLGEAGVQTRVIARYAPASIRERILPQVVSGDCILAVCMTEPHAGTDVANYRTNARIVGDRVILKGTKTLISRAPEAGMFVVFTRVDGKPGREGIGCVLLEAGTPGFAVTGTYHTMGGENLHEIQFDDCELPLENLVIREDGFRKLLTAFNTQRCLNPSISLGLAEGAFDEAVNYVRERTIFNKPISDFQGIRWKLADMFKDIEAARGLLYRACLTANPFPDPFMAAAAKIFCN
;
A
#
# COMPACT_ATOMS: atom_id res chain seq x y z
N MET A 1 -13.02 9.48 22.91
CA MET A 1 -12.72 8.92 21.59
C MET A 1 -13.71 7.79 21.40
N ASP A 2 -14.57 7.87 20.41
CA ASP A 2 -15.52 6.79 20.12
C ASP A 2 -14.81 5.79 19.19
N PHE A 3 -14.68 4.54 19.64
CA PHE A 3 -14.08 3.45 18.87
C PHE A 3 -15.13 2.64 18.09
N GLN A 4 -16.38 3.06 18.12
CA GLN A 4 -17.43 2.36 17.37
C GLN A 4 -17.37 2.75 15.89
N ILE A 5 -17.28 1.74 15.03
CA ILE A 5 -17.43 1.94 13.60
C ILE A 5 -18.90 2.24 13.28
N SER A 6 -19.15 3.16 12.36
CA SER A 6 -20.48 3.59 11.94
C SER A 6 -21.28 2.47 11.25
N ALA A 7 -22.56 2.63 11.09
CA ALA A 7 -23.40 1.69 10.34
C ALA A 7 -22.90 1.54 8.88
N GLN A 8 -22.55 2.65 8.24
CA GLN A 8 -22.02 2.67 6.88
C GLN A 8 -20.69 1.90 6.77
N GLN A 9 -19.77 2.12 7.72
CA GLN A 9 -18.50 1.37 7.77
C GLN A 9 -18.74 -0.13 7.95
N ARG A 10 -19.67 -0.53 8.83
CA ARG A 10 -20.03 -1.95 8.99
C ARG A 10 -20.57 -2.58 7.72
N GLU A 11 -21.42 -1.88 6.99
CA GLU A 11 -22.00 -2.37 5.71
C GLU A 11 -20.91 -2.54 4.65
N MET A 12 -20.03 -1.56 4.50
CA MET A 12 -18.89 -1.60 3.59
C MET A 12 -17.96 -2.76 3.91
N VAL A 13 -17.57 -2.90 5.18
CA VAL A 13 -16.75 -4.01 5.68
C VAL A 13 -17.43 -5.35 5.42
N ALA A 14 -18.74 -5.47 5.65
CA ALA A 14 -19.48 -6.71 5.42
C ALA A 14 -19.49 -7.11 3.93
N SER A 15 -19.62 -6.14 3.02
CA SER A 15 -19.59 -6.38 1.58
C SER A 15 -18.23 -6.90 1.13
N VAL A 16 -17.14 -6.25 1.58
CA VAL A 16 -15.77 -6.69 1.26
C VAL A 16 -15.47 -8.04 1.89
N ARG A 17 -15.88 -8.28 3.14
CA ARG A 17 -15.73 -9.57 3.83
C ARG A 17 -16.41 -10.69 3.06
N SER A 18 -17.65 -10.48 2.59
CA SER A 18 -18.39 -11.45 1.80
C SER A 18 -17.61 -11.82 0.53
N LEU A 19 -17.17 -10.84 -0.23
CA LEU A 19 -16.37 -11.05 -1.43
C LEU A 19 -15.06 -11.79 -1.13
N ALA A 20 -14.33 -11.36 -0.10
CA ALA A 20 -13.05 -11.94 0.28
C ALA A 20 -13.20 -13.42 0.72
N GLN A 21 -14.21 -13.76 1.50
CA GLN A 21 -14.44 -15.13 1.97
C GLN A 21 -14.90 -16.06 0.84
N THR A 22 -15.77 -15.58 -0.07
CA THR A 22 -16.34 -16.43 -1.13
C THR A 22 -15.45 -16.58 -2.35
N GLU A 23 -14.72 -15.52 -2.71
CA GLU A 23 -13.99 -15.47 -3.98
C GLU A 23 -12.46 -15.50 -3.80
N PHE A 24 -11.91 -14.86 -2.74
CA PHE A 24 -10.46 -14.76 -2.57
C PHE A 24 -9.89 -15.92 -1.75
N LYS A 25 -10.51 -16.23 -0.59
CA LYS A 25 -10.03 -17.30 0.31
C LYS A 25 -9.78 -18.64 -0.41
N PRO A 26 -10.67 -19.14 -1.28
CA PRO A 26 -10.43 -20.41 -2.00
C PRO A 26 -9.22 -20.39 -2.95
N ASN A 27 -8.83 -19.19 -3.41
CA ASN A 27 -7.80 -18.99 -4.43
C ASN A 27 -6.53 -18.30 -3.89
N ALA A 28 -6.47 -17.95 -2.61
CA ALA A 28 -5.38 -17.13 -2.03
C ALA A 28 -3.99 -17.72 -2.26
N MET A 29 -3.85 -19.05 -2.17
CA MET A 29 -2.57 -19.73 -2.40
C MET A 29 -2.11 -19.71 -3.87
N ARG A 30 -3.00 -19.42 -4.82
CA ARG A 30 -2.67 -19.33 -6.24
C ARG A 30 -1.69 -18.21 -6.54
N TRP A 31 -1.78 -17.11 -5.78
CA TRP A 31 -0.97 -15.91 -5.99
C TRP A 31 0.42 -15.98 -5.34
N MET A 32 0.69 -17.03 -4.56
CA MET A 32 1.98 -17.21 -3.86
C MET A 32 3.14 -17.54 -4.78
N ASP A 33 2.89 -17.78 -6.07
CA ASP A 33 3.91 -17.98 -7.10
C ASP A 33 4.46 -16.65 -7.69
N GLY A 34 3.93 -15.52 -7.25
CA GLY A 34 4.30 -14.19 -7.73
C GLY A 34 3.40 -13.65 -8.84
N THR A 35 2.35 -14.38 -9.22
CA THR A 35 1.35 -13.89 -10.19
C THR A 35 0.53 -12.77 -9.58
N PHE A 36 0.35 -11.66 -10.31
CA PHE A 36 -0.48 -10.56 -9.85
C PHE A 36 -1.98 -10.92 -9.90
N PRO A 37 -2.78 -10.58 -8.85
CA PRO A 37 -4.15 -11.06 -8.69
C PRO A 37 -5.16 -10.24 -9.52
N TRP A 38 -5.01 -10.15 -10.83
CA TRP A 38 -5.86 -9.35 -11.73
C TRP A 38 -7.36 -9.64 -11.59
N GLU A 39 -7.73 -10.92 -11.41
CA GLU A 39 -9.13 -11.33 -11.24
C GLU A 39 -9.75 -10.69 -9.99
N ASN A 40 -8.99 -10.65 -8.89
CA ASN A 40 -9.42 -10.05 -7.64
C ASN A 40 -9.45 -8.52 -7.73
N MET A 41 -8.43 -7.92 -8.38
CA MET A 41 -8.38 -6.47 -8.60
C MET A 41 -9.60 -5.98 -9.40
N LYS A 42 -10.02 -6.71 -10.43
CA LYS A 42 -11.21 -6.37 -11.21
C LYS A 42 -12.49 -6.39 -10.35
N LYS A 43 -12.70 -7.45 -9.56
CA LYS A 43 -13.85 -7.54 -8.63
C LYS A 43 -13.84 -6.42 -7.60
N LEU A 44 -12.67 -6.02 -7.13
CA LEU A 44 -12.51 -4.92 -6.18
C LEU A 44 -12.73 -3.55 -6.85
N ALA A 45 -12.37 -3.38 -8.12
CA ALA A 45 -12.70 -2.20 -8.91
C ALA A 45 -14.23 -2.06 -9.08
N ASP A 46 -14.91 -3.14 -9.45
CA ASP A 46 -16.38 -3.19 -9.59
C ASP A 46 -17.09 -2.83 -8.27
N LEU A 47 -16.49 -3.12 -7.12
CA LEU A 47 -16.98 -2.76 -5.79
C LEU A 47 -16.55 -1.34 -5.35
N GLY A 48 -15.77 -0.62 -6.17
CA GLY A 48 -15.27 0.72 -5.87
C GLY A 48 -14.06 0.77 -4.93
N VAL A 49 -13.50 -0.37 -4.53
CA VAL A 49 -12.40 -0.45 -3.55
C VAL A 49 -11.12 0.20 -4.08
N LEU A 50 -10.82 0.09 -5.38
CA LEU A 50 -9.61 0.71 -5.94
C LEU A 50 -9.69 2.23 -5.94
N GLY A 51 -10.91 2.79 -6.01
CA GLY A 51 -11.19 4.22 -5.94
C GLY A 51 -11.36 4.78 -4.52
N MET A 52 -11.24 3.98 -3.46
CA MET A 52 -11.59 4.40 -2.10
C MET A 52 -10.79 5.62 -1.60
N SER A 53 -9.55 5.79 -2.02
CA SER A 53 -8.67 6.92 -1.67
C SER A 53 -8.66 8.05 -2.71
N VAL A 54 -9.28 7.85 -3.86
CA VAL A 54 -9.37 8.83 -4.95
C VAL A 54 -10.47 9.84 -4.61
N PRO A 55 -10.25 11.16 -4.80
CA PRO A 55 -11.30 12.16 -4.59
C PRO A 55 -12.53 11.91 -5.47
N GLU A 56 -13.72 12.27 -4.97
CA GLU A 56 -15.01 12.08 -5.66
C GLU A 56 -15.06 12.77 -7.03
N GLU A 57 -14.40 13.93 -7.17
CA GLU A 57 -14.30 14.68 -8.44
C GLU A 57 -13.64 13.89 -9.58
N TYR A 58 -12.89 12.82 -9.25
CA TYR A 58 -12.25 11.91 -10.22
C TYR A 58 -12.92 10.52 -10.23
N GLY A 59 -14.14 10.41 -9.71
CA GLY A 59 -14.92 9.17 -9.70
C GLY A 59 -14.60 8.22 -8.54
N GLY A 60 -13.79 8.64 -7.58
CA GLY A 60 -13.47 7.85 -6.38
C GLY A 60 -14.49 8.03 -5.26
N LEU A 61 -14.18 7.45 -4.09
CA LEU A 61 -15.02 7.50 -2.90
C LEU A 61 -14.54 8.52 -1.86
N GLY A 62 -13.32 9.06 -1.98
CA GLY A 62 -12.75 10.04 -1.05
C GLY A 62 -12.71 9.59 0.42
N LEU A 63 -12.62 8.29 0.69
CA LEU A 63 -12.77 7.73 2.02
C LEU A 63 -11.64 8.17 2.97
N PRO A 64 -11.94 8.35 4.26
CA PRO A 64 -10.97 8.51 5.32
C PRO A 64 -10.00 7.32 5.39
N ILE A 65 -8.81 7.56 5.96
CA ILE A 65 -7.78 6.52 6.11
C ILE A 65 -8.27 5.35 6.97
N LEU A 66 -9.11 5.60 7.98
CA LEU A 66 -9.68 4.53 8.79
C LEU A 66 -10.52 3.56 7.94
N ASP A 67 -11.37 4.07 7.07
CA ASP A 67 -12.24 3.24 6.22
C ASP A 67 -11.41 2.38 5.26
N THR A 68 -10.36 2.99 4.67
CA THR A 68 -9.38 2.28 3.85
C THR A 68 -8.67 1.16 4.64
N ALA A 69 -8.29 1.44 5.89
CA ALA A 69 -7.64 0.46 6.77
C ALA A 69 -8.56 -0.72 7.09
N LEU A 70 -9.84 -0.47 7.40
CA LEU A 70 -10.86 -1.50 7.65
C LEU A 70 -11.04 -2.43 6.44
N ILE A 71 -11.05 -1.88 5.23
CA ILE A 71 -11.17 -2.66 4.00
C ILE A 71 -9.94 -3.56 3.79
N LEU A 72 -8.73 -2.99 3.93
CA LEU A 72 -7.49 -3.75 3.79
C LEU A 72 -7.34 -4.85 4.83
N GLU A 73 -7.77 -4.62 6.07
CA GLU A 73 -7.79 -5.60 7.15
C GLU A 73 -8.64 -6.82 6.75
N GLU A 74 -9.85 -6.61 6.22
CA GLU A 74 -10.74 -7.70 5.80
C GLU A 74 -10.20 -8.51 4.62
N ILE A 75 -9.58 -7.88 3.62
CA ILE A 75 -8.96 -8.59 2.51
C ILE A 75 -7.78 -9.42 3.01
N ALA A 76 -6.93 -8.82 3.85
CA ALA A 76 -5.71 -9.44 4.37
C ALA A 76 -5.96 -10.65 5.28
N LYS A 77 -7.13 -10.75 5.91
CA LYS A 77 -7.55 -11.94 6.68
C LYS A 77 -7.51 -13.22 5.88
N VAL A 78 -7.70 -13.14 4.57
CA VAL A 78 -7.84 -14.32 3.70
C VAL A 78 -6.86 -14.35 2.55
N ASP A 79 -6.42 -13.18 2.05
CA ASP A 79 -5.54 -13.09 0.89
C ASP A 79 -4.57 -11.90 1.02
N TYR A 80 -3.36 -12.20 1.47
CA TYR A 80 -2.29 -11.22 1.64
C TYR A 80 -1.87 -10.56 0.33
N VAL A 81 -1.72 -11.37 -0.75
CA VAL A 81 -1.22 -10.85 -2.04
C VAL A 81 -2.21 -9.85 -2.63
N THR A 82 -3.51 -10.16 -2.57
CA THR A 82 -4.56 -9.22 -3.00
C THR A 82 -4.58 -7.96 -2.13
N ALA A 83 -4.43 -8.06 -0.81
CA ALA A 83 -4.36 -6.89 0.07
C ALA A 83 -3.15 -5.99 -0.25
N MET A 84 -1.98 -6.58 -0.53
CA MET A 84 -0.78 -5.86 -0.98
C MET A 84 -0.96 -5.22 -2.36
N ALA A 85 -1.70 -5.86 -3.26
CA ALA A 85 -2.04 -5.28 -4.55
C ALA A 85 -2.91 -4.01 -4.38
N VAL A 86 -3.99 -4.08 -3.59
CA VAL A 86 -4.88 -2.95 -3.28
C VAL A 86 -4.15 -1.81 -2.57
N LEU A 87 -3.19 -2.12 -1.71
CA LEU A 87 -2.41 -1.11 -0.99
C LEU A 87 -1.75 -0.07 -1.91
N GLY A 88 -1.44 -0.43 -3.15
CA GLY A 88 -0.88 0.49 -4.14
C GLY A 88 -1.83 1.62 -4.50
N GLU A 89 -3.06 1.27 -4.81
CA GLU A 89 -4.09 2.23 -5.22
C GLU A 89 -4.64 3.01 -4.02
N ALA A 90 -4.68 2.39 -2.83
CA ALA A 90 -5.11 3.02 -1.60
C ALA A 90 -4.04 3.90 -0.93
N GLY A 91 -2.77 3.67 -1.25
CA GLY A 91 -1.61 4.14 -0.52
C GLY A 91 -1.08 5.52 -0.90
N VAL A 92 0.23 5.65 -0.76
CA VAL A 92 0.96 6.92 -0.96
C VAL A 92 0.90 7.41 -2.42
N GLN A 93 0.85 6.49 -3.39
CA GLN A 93 0.89 6.80 -4.82
C GLN A 93 -0.30 7.68 -5.22
N THR A 94 -1.50 7.20 -4.98
CA THR A 94 -2.75 7.91 -5.28
C THR A 94 -2.81 9.26 -4.58
N ARG A 95 -2.40 9.32 -3.31
CA ARG A 95 -2.41 10.57 -2.53
C ARG A 95 -1.38 11.58 -3.01
N VAL A 96 -0.21 11.13 -3.50
CA VAL A 96 0.78 12.01 -4.11
C VAL A 96 0.26 12.57 -5.43
N ILE A 97 -0.34 11.75 -6.29
CA ILE A 97 -0.93 12.19 -7.56
C ILE A 97 -2.07 13.17 -7.29
N ALA A 98 -3.04 12.82 -6.45
CA ALA A 98 -4.19 13.67 -6.14
C ALA A 98 -3.80 15.02 -5.55
N ARG A 99 -2.71 15.08 -4.76
CA ARG A 99 -2.30 16.29 -4.04
C ARG A 99 -1.36 17.20 -4.83
N TYR A 100 -0.46 16.62 -5.63
CA TYR A 100 0.68 17.36 -6.19
C TYR A 100 0.74 17.36 -7.71
N ALA A 101 0.05 16.44 -8.39
CA ALA A 101 0.03 16.43 -9.86
C ALA A 101 -0.80 17.59 -10.44
N PRO A 102 -0.48 18.11 -11.63
CA PRO A 102 -1.32 19.06 -12.33
C PRO A 102 -2.66 18.45 -12.74
N ALA A 103 -3.65 19.31 -13.00
CA ALA A 103 -5.02 18.87 -13.36
C ALA A 103 -5.02 17.90 -14.55
N SER A 104 -4.22 18.19 -15.60
CA SER A 104 -4.07 17.34 -16.77
C SER A 104 -3.73 15.87 -16.46
N ILE A 105 -2.85 15.66 -15.49
CA ILE A 105 -2.46 14.30 -15.04
C ILE A 105 -3.53 13.69 -14.14
N ARG A 106 -4.07 14.46 -13.19
CA ARG A 106 -5.11 13.95 -12.26
C ARG A 106 -6.36 13.49 -13.00
N GLU A 107 -6.87 14.31 -13.91
CA GLU A 107 -8.07 14.03 -14.71
C GLU A 107 -7.90 12.82 -15.63
N ARG A 108 -6.68 12.54 -16.06
CA ARG A 108 -6.36 11.41 -16.95
C ARG A 108 -6.10 10.12 -16.17
N ILE A 109 -5.37 10.18 -15.04
CA ILE A 109 -4.88 8.97 -14.36
C ILE A 109 -5.82 8.51 -13.26
N LEU A 110 -6.37 9.40 -12.43
CA LEU A 110 -7.17 8.98 -11.29
C LEU A 110 -8.43 8.19 -11.66
N PRO A 111 -9.19 8.53 -12.74
CA PRO A 111 -10.30 7.68 -13.18
C PRO A 111 -9.85 6.27 -13.61
N GLN A 112 -8.67 6.12 -14.21
CA GLN A 112 -8.12 4.82 -14.60
C GLN A 112 -7.69 3.99 -13.38
N VAL A 113 -7.26 4.64 -12.30
CA VAL A 113 -7.00 3.96 -11.01
C VAL A 113 -8.31 3.43 -10.44
N VAL A 114 -9.38 4.22 -10.47
CA VAL A 114 -10.72 3.82 -9.97
C VAL A 114 -11.24 2.59 -10.72
N SER A 115 -11.11 2.56 -12.05
CA SER A 115 -11.56 1.44 -12.89
C SER A 115 -10.63 0.22 -12.82
N GLY A 116 -9.40 0.38 -12.28
CA GLY A 116 -8.38 -0.67 -12.28
C GLY A 116 -7.61 -0.80 -13.61
N ASP A 117 -7.81 0.14 -14.54
CA ASP A 117 -7.08 0.15 -15.83
C ASP A 117 -5.63 0.67 -15.69
N CYS A 118 -5.33 1.39 -14.61
CA CYS A 118 -4.00 1.87 -14.30
C CYS A 118 -3.59 1.47 -12.87
N ILE A 119 -2.64 0.55 -12.77
CA ILE A 119 -1.99 0.19 -11.52
C ILE A 119 -0.84 1.14 -11.23
N LEU A 120 -0.67 1.53 -9.96
CA LEU A 120 0.35 2.49 -9.53
C LEU A 120 1.51 1.79 -8.83
N ALA A 121 2.75 2.22 -9.11
CA ALA A 121 3.92 1.82 -8.35
C ALA A 121 4.63 3.02 -7.71
N VAL A 122 5.19 2.85 -6.52
CA VAL A 122 6.04 3.85 -5.86
C VAL A 122 7.50 3.42 -5.93
N CYS A 123 8.36 4.31 -6.40
CA CYS A 123 9.79 4.05 -6.60
C CYS A 123 10.61 4.92 -5.65
N MET A 124 11.00 4.33 -4.52
CA MET A 124 11.80 5.01 -3.49
C MET A 124 13.20 4.42 -3.37
N THR A 125 13.30 3.16 -2.99
CA THR A 125 14.53 2.48 -2.63
C THR A 125 15.51 2.40 -3.81
N GLU A 126 16.78 2.63 -3.53
CA GLU A 126 17.90 2.43 -4.45
C GLU A 126 18.87 1.37 -3.90
N PRO A 127 19.69 0.72 -4.72
CA PRO A 127 20.62 -0.31 -4.24
C PRO A 127 21.51 0.13 -3.08
N HIS A 128 21.82 1.43 -2.97
CA HIS A 128 22.65 2.00 -1.91
C HIS A 128 21.90 2.90 -0.92
N ALA A 129 20.60 3.16 -1.14
CA ALA A 129 19.80 4.10 -0.33
C ALA A 129 18.42 3.51 0.00
N GLY A 130 18.34 2.79 1.11
CA GLY A 130 17.09 2.29 1.70
C GLY A 130 16.66 3.18 2.85
N THR A 131 17.31 3.05 4.02
CA THR A 131 17.00 3.87 5.21
C THR A 131 17.38 5.34 5.01
N ASP A 132 18.50 5.60 4.33
CA ASP A 132 18.97 6.96 4.03
C ASP A 132 18.38 7.46 2.70
N VAL A 133 17.08 7.73 2.68
CA VAL A 133 16.35 8.23 1.52
C VAL A 133 16.79 9.64 1.06
N ALA A 134 17.54 10.37 1.88
CA ALA A 134 18.11 11.64 1.47
C ALA A 134 19.34 11.49 0.54
N ASN A 135 19.84 10.26 0.37
CA ASN A 135 21.07 9.97 -0.40
C ASN A 135 20.77 9.33 -1.76
N TYR A 136 19.62 9.64 -2.38
CA TYR A 136 19.31 9.16 -3.73
C TYR A 136 20.34 9.63 -4.77
N ARG A 137 20.68 8.73 -5.71
CA ARG A 137 21.49 9.01 -6.90
C ARG A 137 20.64 9.13 -8.17
N THR A 138 19.45 8.50 -8.21
CA THR A 138 18.48 8.75 -9.28
C THR A 138 18.21 10.24 -9.33
N ASN A 139 18.36 10.84 -10.51
CA ASN A 139 18.34 12.29 -10.68
C ASN A 139 17.41 12.71 -11.83
N ALA A 140 16.60 13.71 -11.57
CA ALA A 140 15.75 14.40 -12.53
C ALA A 140 16.39 15.74 -12.87
N ARG A 141 16.98 15.86 -14.05
CA ARG A 141 17.64 17.09 -14.54
C ARG A 141 16.66 17.89 -15.38
N ILE A 142 16.47 19.17 -15.04
CA ILE A 142 15.60 20.07 -15.78
C ILE A 142 16.37 20.61 -16.99
N VAL A 143 15.77 20.50 -18.20
CA VAL A 143 16.32 20.98 -19.47
C VAL A 143 15.21 21.67 -20.26
N GLY A 144 15.13 23.00 -20.18
CA GLY A 144 14.05 23.75 -20.81
C GLY A 144 12.67 23.37 -20.27
N ASP A 145 11.79 22.89 -21.13
CA ASP A 145 10.43 22.42 -20.83
C ASP A 145 10.35 20.90 -20.57
N ARG A 146 11.51 20.24 -20.41
CA ARG A 146 11.64 18.81 -20.17
C ARG A 146 12.33 18.51 -18.86
N VAL A 147 12.12 17.29 -18.38
CA VAL A 147 12.89 16.67 -17.30
C VAL A 147 13.48 15.35 -17.79
N ILE A 148 14.78 15.18 -17.60
CA ILE A 148 15.52 13.97 -17.94
C ILE A 148 15.76 13.18 -16.67
N LEU A 149 15.16 11.99 -16.59
CA LEU A 149 15.29 11.09 -15.44
C LEU A 149 16.33 10.01 -15.72
N LYS A 150 17.32 9.88 -14.83
CA LYS A 150 18.38 8.88 -14.90
C LYS A 150 18.66 8.24 -13.54
N GLY A 151 18.80 6.92 -13.51
CA GLY A 151 19.17 6.19 -12.29
C GLY A 151 18.55 4.80 -12.20
N THR A 152 18.57 4.21 -11.01
CA THR A 152 18.08 2.86 -10.73
C THR A 152 17.29 2.87 -9.44
N LYS A 153 16.15 2.18 -9.43
CA LYS A 153 15.35 1.89 -8.23
C LYS A 153 15.25 0.39 -8.05
N THR A 154 15.19 -0.07 -6.80
CA THR A 154 15.11 -1.51 -6.49
C THR A 154 14.03 -1.78 -5.46
N LEU A 155 13.61 -3.04 -5.36
CA LEU A 155 12.55 -3.51 -4.48
C LEU A 155 11.21 -2.82 -4.76
N ILE A 156 10.90 -2.62 -6.04
CA ILE A 156 9.67 -1.97 -6.48
C ILE A 156 8.59 -3.03 -6.70
N SER A 157 7.51 -2.94 -5.94
CA SER A 157 6.34 -3.81 -6.09
C SER A 157 5.64 -3.55 -7.42
N ARG A 158 5.14 -4.59 -8.05
CA ARG A 158 4.25 -4.55 -9.22
C ARG A 158 4.76 -3.71 -10.41
N ALA A 159 6.08 -3.60 -10.60
CA ALA A 159 6.63 -2.78 -11.69
C ALA A 159 6.20 -3.26 -13.09
N PRO A 160 6.06 -4.57 -13.40
CA PRO A 160 5.57 -5.03 -14.69
C PRO A 160 4.09 -4.70 -14.95
N GLU A 161 3.27 -4.59 -13.90
CA GLU A 161 1.83 -4.36 -13.97
C GLU A 161 1.46 -2.88 -13.92
N ALA A 162 2.39 -2.03 -13.47
CA ALA A 162 2.12 -0.62 -13.26
C ALA A 162 2.05 0.16 -14.57
N GLY A 163 0.99 0.94 -14.74
CA GLY A 163 0.86 1.93 -15.81
C GLY A 163 1.51 3.27 -15.47
N MET A 164 1.62 3.60 -14.17
CA MET A 164 2.20 4.87 -13.70
C MET A 164 3.10 4.65 -12.50
N PHE A 165 4.27 5.29 -12.51
CA PHE A 165 5.29 5.26 -11.46
C PHE A 165 5.41 6.61 -10.77
N VAL A 166 5.32 6.60 -9.43
CA VAL A 166 5.60 7.75 -8.57
C VAL A 166 7.05 7.65 -8.12
N VAL A 167 7.95 8.35 -8.81
CA VAL A 167 9.40 8.20 -8.65
C VAL A 167 9.94 9.32 -7.76
N PHE A 168 10.39 8.97 -6.55
CA PHE A 168 11.13 9.90 -5.70
C PHE A 168 12.58 9.93 -6.13
N THR A 169 13.09 11.11 -6.38
CA THR A 169 14.37 11.33 -7.06
C THR A 169 15.05 12.59 -6.53
N ARG A 170 16.30 12.78 -6.88
CA ARG A 170 16.99 14.03 -6.72
C ARG A 170 16.64 14.96 -7.88
N VAL A 171 16.55 16.27 -7.64
CA VAL A 171 16.28 17.28 -8.66
C VAL A 171 17.55 18.11 -8.89
N ASP A 172 18.00 18.22 -10.14
CA ASP A 172 19.18 18.97 -10.59
C ASP A 172 20.45 18.68 -9.77
N GLY A 173 20.61 17.46 -9.28
CA GLY A 173 21.78 17.06 -8.50
C GLY A 173 21.93 17.74 -7.14
N LYS A 174 20.95 18.51 -6.67
CA LYS A 174 21.01 19.20 -5.36
C LYS A 174 21.21 18.21 -4.23
N PRO A 175 22.23 18.38 -3.37
CA PRO A 175 22.54 17.41 -2.31
C PRO A 175 21.54 17.44 -1.15
N GLY A 176 21.56 16.38 -0.34
CA GLY A 176 20.80 16.30 0.92
C GLY A 176 19.27 16.27 0.72
N ARG A 177 18.56 16.59 1.79
CA ARG A 177 17.10 16.54 1.86
C ARG A 177 16.40 17.55 0.96
N GLU A 178 17.02 18.71 0.76
CA GLU A 178 16.48 19.80 -0.05
C GLU A 178 16.42 19.48 -1.55
N GLY A 179 17.27 18.54 -2.00
CA GLY A 179 17.31 18.10 -3.38
C GLY A 179 16.26 17.04 -3.73
N ILE A 180 15.48 16.54 -2.77
CA ILE A 180 14.50 15.48 -3.05
C ILE A 180 13.23 16.06 -3.68
N GLY A 181 12.79 15.43 -4.77
CA GLY A 181 11.56 15.73 -5.47
C GLY A 181 10.83 14.47 -5.93
N CYS A 182 9.82 14.63 -6.78
CA CYS A 182 9.04 13.53 -7.31
C CYS A 182 8.69 13.74 -8.78
N VAL A 183 8.93 12.72 -9.58
CA VAL A 183 8.55 12.65 -11.00
C VAL A 183 7.48 11.57 -11.17
N LEU A 184 6.49 11.83 -12.01
CA LEU A 184 5.55 10.82 -12.52
C LEU A 184 6.04 10.32 -13.87
N LEU A 185 6.16 8.98 -14.02
CA LEU A 185 6.61 8.33 -15.23
C LEU A 185 5.60 7.27 -15.65
N GLU A 186 5.17 7.27 -16.90
CA GLU A 186 4.28 6.26 -17.47
C GLU A 186 5.07 5.04 -17.97
N ALA A 187 4.45 3.87 -17.86
CA ALA A 187 4.99 2.66 -18.49
C ALA A 187 5.16 2.90 -20.00
N GLY A 188 6.20 2.30 -20.58
CA GLY A 188 6.51 2.48 -22.01
C GLY A 188 7.26 3.78 -22.35
N THR A 189 7.57 4.63 -21.36
CA THR A 189 8.48 5.78 -21.57
C THR A 189 9.81 5.29 -22.13
N PRO A 190 10.33 5.85 -23.24
CA PRO A 190 11.63 5.47 -23.77
C PRO A 190 12.73 5.63 -22.71
N GLY A 191 13.63 4.63 -22.61
CA GLY A 191 14.68 4.58 -21.58
C GLY A 191 14.26 3.96 -20.25
N PHE A 192 12.98 3.66 -20.04
CA PHE A 192 12.50 2.92 -18.86
C PHE A 192 12.56 1.39 -19.10
N ALA A 193 13.07 0.64 -18.13
CA ALA A 193 13.11 -0.81 -18.17
C ALA A 193 12.98 -1.45 -16.78
N VAL A 194 12.28 -2.58 -16.71
CA VAL A 194 12.34 -3.51 -15.58
C VAL A 194 13.51 -4.45 -15.80
N THR A 195 14.52 -4.42 -14.92
CA THR A 195 15.81 -5.09 -15.14
C THR A 195 16.06 -6.30 -14.26
N GLY A 196 15.30 -6.47 -13.19
CA GLY A 196 15.44 -7.59 -12.26
C GLY A 196 14.17 -7.90 -11.49
N THR A 197 14.08 -9.14 -10.99
CA THR A 197 12.95 -9.61 -10.16
C THR A 197 13.49 -10.34 -8.94
N TYR A 198 12.94 -10.02 -7.77
CA TYR A 198 13.20 -10.65 -6.50
C TYR A 198 11.92 -11.33 -6.01
N HIS A 199 11.98 -12.64 -5.78
CA HIS A 199 10.87 -13.40 -5.25
C HIS A 199 10.85 -13.31 -3.71
N THR A 200 9.72 -12.88 -3.15
CA THR A 200 9.53 -12.84 -1.70
C THR A 200 8.82 -14.10 -1.21
N MET A 201 9.02 -14.46 0.05
CA MET A 201 8.30 -15.58 0.64
C MET A 201 6.79 -15.32 0.83
N GLY A 202 6.35 -14.07 0.71
CA GLY A 202 4.94 -13.65 0.81
C GLY A 202 4.17 -13.72 -0.52
N GLY A 203 4.79 -14.17 -1.61
CA GLY A 203 4.16 -14.26 -2.93
C GLY A 203 4.19 -12.98 -3.75
N GLU A 204 4.53 -11.83 -3.17
CA GLU A 204 4.74 -10.60 -3.92
C GLU A 204 6.12 -10.58 -4.58
N ASN A 205 6.20 -10.23 -5.85
CA ASN A 205 7.46 -9.97 -6.53
C ASN A 205 7.86 -8.51 -6.38
N LEU A 206 9.15 -8.29 -6.12
CA LEU A 206 9.78 -6.96 -6.12
C LEU A 206 10.74 -6.87 -7.30
N HIS A 207 10.89 -5.66 -7.84
CA HIS A 207 11.63 -5.49 -9.08
C HIS A 207 12.72 -4.43 -8.96
N GLU A 208 13.75 -4.58 -9.80
CA GLU A 208 14.67 -3.52 -10.11
C GLU A 208 14.22 -2.83 -11.41
N ILE A 209 14.29 -1.51 -11.43
CA ILE A 209 13.94 -0.69 -12.58
C ILE A 209 15.07 0.29 -12.88
N GLN A 210 15.27 0.55 -14.15
CA GLN A 210 16.29 1.46 -14.65
C GLN A 210 15.65 2.59 -15.45
N PHE A 211 16.18 3.79 -15.28
CA PHE A 211 15.90 4.98 -16.06
C PHE A 211 17.18 5.38 -16.79
N ASP A 212 17.19 5.29 -18.12
CA ASP A 212 18.31 5.68 -18.97
C ASP A 212 17.91 6.87 -19.82
N ASP A 213 18.14 8.06 -19.26
CA ASP A 213 17.80 9.35 -19.85
C ASP A 213 16.33 9.43 -20.32
N CYS A 214 15.39 8.96 -19.48
CA CYS A 214 13.95 9.06 -19.76
C CYS A 214 13.55 10.54 -19.86
N GLU A 215 13.10 10.95 -21.05
CA GLU A 215 12.69 12.32 -21.33
C GLU A 215 11.19 12.50 -21.11
N LEU A 216 10.81 13.42 -20.22
CA LEU A 216 9.43 13.66 -19.79
C LEU A 216 9.08 15.15 -19.90
N PRO A 217 7.80 15.52 -20.10
CA PRO A 217 7.34 16.89 -19.92
C PRO A 217 7.67 17.43 -18.53
N LEU A 218 7.97 18.72 -18.42
CA LEU A 218 8.31 19.33 -17.13
C LEU A 218 7.19 19.27 -16.11
N GLU A 219 5.92 19.17 -16.54
CA GLU A 219 4.76 19.02 -15.68
C GLU A 219 4.75 17.68 -14.92
N ASN A 220 5.49 16.66 -15.40
CA ASN A 220 5.66 15.38 -14.71
C ASN A 220 6.55 15.49 -13.46
N LEU A 221 7.33 16.57 -13.31
CA LEU A 221 8.05 16.87 -12.07
C LEU A 221 7.10 17.55 -11.09
N VAL A 222 6.29 16.75 -10.41
CA VAL A 222 5.15 17.18 -9.57
C VAL A 222 5.57 17.73 -8.21
N ILE A 223 6.77 17.39 -7.73
CA ILE A 223 7.34 17.95 -6.49
C ILE A 223 8.77 18.38 -6.79
N ARG A 224 9.01 19.69 -6.78
CA ARG A 224 10.33 20.31 -7.03
C ARG A 224 11.06 20.74 -5.78
N GLU A 225 10.29 21.10 -4.76
CA GLU A 225 10.80 21.69 -3.51
C GLU A 225 10.15 21.01 -2.32
N ASP A 226 10.90 20.95 -1.21
CA ASP A 226 10.43 20.38 0.06
C ASP A 226 9.96 18.91 -0.08
N GLY A 227 10.50 18.20 -1.08
CA GLY A 227 10.06 16.87 -1.43
C GLY A 227 10.31 15.85 -0.32
N PHE A 228 11.41 15.96 0.42
CA PHE A 228 11.69 15.08 1.54
C PHE A 228 10.57 15.13 2.60
N ARG A 229 10.15 16.33 3.00
CA ARG A 229 9.07 16.50 3.97
C ARG A 229 7.73 16.02 3.41
N LYS A 230 7.39 16.41 2.18
CA LYS A 230 6.16 15.99 1.49
C LYS A 230 6.08 14.47 1.36
N LEU A 231 7.20 13.81 0.98
CA LEU A 231 7.32 12.37 0.90
C LEU A 231 7.05 11.69 2.25
N LEU A 232 7.75 12.08 3.31
CA LEU A 232 7.59 11.45 4.62
C LEU A 232 6.21 11.71 5.22
N THR A 233 5.60 12.87 4.92
CA THR A 233 4.22 13.18 5.32
C THR A 233 3.22 12.26 4.62
N ALA A 234 3.34 12.10 3.30
CA ALA A 234 2.49 11.17 2.54
C ALA A 234 2.69 9.71 2.99
N PHE A 235 3.92 9.35 3.36
CA PHE A 235 4.26 8.01 3.85
C PHE A 235 3.65 7.66 5.22
N ASN A 236 3.16 8.63 5.99
CA ASN A 236 2.39 8.33 7.20
C ASN A 236 1.09 7.59 6.89
N THR A 237 0.51 7.79 5.69
CA THR A 237 -0.58 6.94 5.20
C THR A 237 -0.15 5.48 5.12
N GLN A 238 1.00 5.22 4.49
CA GLN A 238 1.54 3.85 4.35
C GLN A 238 1.85 3.22 5.71
N ARG A 239 2.26 4.04 6.72
CA ARG A 239 2.48 3.58 8.10
C ARG A 239 1.20 3.21 8.85
N CYS A 240 0.03 3.55 8.32
CA CYS A 240 -1.27 3.05 8.80
C CYS A 240 -1.77 1.88 7.97
N LEU A 241 -1.68 1.95 6.64
CA LEU A 241 -2.27 0.94 5.76
C LEU A 241 -1.49 -0.39 5.74
N ASN A 242 -0.14 -0.38 5.84
CA ASN A 242 0.61 -1.62 6.02
C ASN A 242 0.25 -2.33 7.34
N PRO A 243 0.19 -1.65 8.50
CA PRO A 243 -0.29 -2.24 9.73
C PRO A 243 -1.68 -2.87 9.65
N SER A 244 -2.61 -2.31 8.85
CA SER A 244 -3.93 -2.93 8.69
C SER A 244 -3.86 -4.29 8.00
N ILE A 245 -2.94 -4.45 7.05
CA ILE A 245 -2.68 -5.76 6.41
C ILE A 245 -2.08 -6.74 7.41
N SER A 246 -1.09 -6.31 8.22
CA SER A 246 -0.51 -7.17 9.27
C SER A 246 -1.54 -7.59 10.31
N LEU A 247 -2.43 -6.66 10.70
CA LEU A 247 -3.53 -6.94 11.62
C LEU A 247 -4.51 -7.95 11.04
N GLY A 248 -4.92 -7.77 9.77
CA GLY A 248 -5.78 -8.72 9.07
C GLY A 248 -5.17 -10.12 9.00
N LEU A 249 -3.88 -10.24 8.66
CA LEU A 249 -3.15 -11.52 8.68
C LEU A 249 -3.16 -12.17 10.07
N ALA A 250 -2.91 -11.37 11.13
CA ALA A 250 -2.92 -11.86 12.50
C ALA A 250 -4.31 -12.37 12.89
N GLU A 251 -5.38 -11.67 12.53
CA GLU A 251 -6.76 -12.11 12.75
C GLU A 251 -7.09 -13.40 11.98
N GLY A 252 -6.73 -13.48 10.70
CA GLY A 252 -6.93 -14.68 9.90
C GLY A 252 -6.23 -15.90 10.51
N ALA A 253 -4.97 -15.73 10.94
CA ALA A 253 -4.22 -16.79 11.62
C ALA A 253 -4.84 -17.16 12.98
N PHE A 254 -5.36 -16.19 13.74
CA PHE A 254 -6.05 -16.43 15.00
C PHE A 254 -7.34 -17.23 14.79
N ASP A 255 -8.16 -16.88 13.80
CA ASP A 255 -9.40 -17.58 13.47
C ASP A 255 -9.12 -19.06 13.11
N GLU A 256 -8.13 -19.31 12.26
CA GLU A 256 -7.70 -20.68 11.92
C GLU A 256 -7.17 -21.44 13.15
N ALA A 257 -6.39 -20.78 14.02
CA ALA A 257 -5.91 -21.38 15.27
C ALA A 257 -7.06 -21.75 16.19
N VAL A 258 -8.06 -20.85 16.36
CA VAL A 258 -9.25 -21.12 17.20
C VAL A 258 -10.05 -22.29 16.67
N ASN A 259 -10.23 -22.40 15.36
CA ASN A 259 -10.94 -23.53 14.73
C ASN A 259 -10.16 -24.83 14.95
N TYR A 260 -8.87 -24.83 14.67
CA TYR A 260 -8.03 -26.03 14.81
C TYR A 260 -7.99 -26.57 16.23
N VAL A 261 -7.84 -25.72 17.26
CA VAL A 261 -7.75 -26.19 18.65
C VAL A 261 -9.07 -26.77 19.17
N ARG A 262 -10.21 -26.44 18.58
CA ARG A 262 -11.53 -27.02 18.89
C ARG A 262 -11.71 -28.41 18.28
N GLU A 263 -11.10 -28.66 17.12
CA GLU A 263 -11.23 -29.92 16.38
C GLU A 263 -10.15 -30.95 16.76
N ARG A 264 -8.90 -30.49 16.93
CA ARG A 264 -7.78 -31.35 17.27
C ARG A 264 -7.92 -31.93 18.68
N THR A 265 -7.91 -33.27 18.76
CA THR A 265 -8.03 -33.99 20.01
C THR A 265 -6.73 -34.71 20.41
N ILE A 266 -6.36 -34.65 21.67
CA ILE A 266 -5.34 -35.47 22.35
C ILE A 266 -5.85 -35.89 23.71
N PHE A 267 -5.47 -37.04 24.21
CA PHE A 267 -5.96 -37.58 25.48
C PHE A 267 -7.50 -37.58 25.55
N ASN A 268 -8.19 -37.92 24.47
CA ASN A 268 -9.65 -37.98 24.31
C ASN A 268 -10.40 -36.66 24.56
N LYS A 269 -9.76 -35.50 24.42
CA LYS A 269 -10.42 -34.20 24.52
C LYS A 269 -9.81 -33.18 23.56
N PRO A 270 -10.54 -32.14 23.17
CA PRO A 270 -10.01 -31.05 22.35
C PRO A 270 -8.79 -30.40 23.02
N ILE A 271 -7.81 -29.98 22.20
CA ILE A 271 -6.62 -29.29 22.75
C ILE A 271 -6.95 -27.92 23.33
N SER A 272 -8.10 -27.32 22.98
CA SER A 272 -8.65 -26.12 23.61
C SER A 272 -8.95 -26.29 25.11
N ASP A 273 -9.05 -27.53 25.62
CA ASP A 273 -9.28 -27.80 27.05
C ASP A 273 -8.01 -27.66 27.89
N PHE A 274 -6.84 -27.61 27.26
CA PHE A 274 -5.58 -27.46 27.98
C PHE A 274 -5.28 -25.97 28.26
N GLN A 275 -5.01 -25.65 29.52
CA GLN A 275 -4.76 -24.27 29.96
C GLN A 275 -3.63 -23.57 29.20
N GLY A 276 -2.54 -24.29 28.90
CA GLY A 276 -1.42 -23.71 28.14
C GLY A 276 -1.79 -23.27 26.72
N ILE A 277 -2.77 -23.94 26.09
CA ILE A 277 -3.32 -23.52 24.79
C ILE A 277 -4.21 -22.28 24.94
N ARG A 278 -5.07 -22.28 25.98
CA ARG A 278 -5.96 -21.11 26.27
C ARG A 278 -5.15 -19.84 26.54
N TRP A 279 -4.02 -19.93 27.24
CA TRP A 279 -3.14 -18.79 27.49
C TRP A 279 -2.58 -18.22 26.17
N LYS A 280 -2.12 -19.08 25.25
CA LYS A 280 -1.63 -18.64 23.95
C LYS A 280 -2.72 -17.91 23.15
N LEU A 281 -3.94 -18.44 23.12
CA LEU A 281 -5.07 -17.77 22.44
C LEU A 281 -5.43 -16.44 23.10
N ALA A 282 -5.41 -16.36 24.44
CA ALA A 282 -5.67 -15.12 25.16
C ALA A 282 -4.61 -14.05 24.87
N ASP A 283 -3.32 -14.43 24.79
CA ASP A 283 -2.23 -13.52 24.43
C ASP A 283 -2.36 -13.03 22.98
N MET A 284 -2.63 -13.93 22.02
CA MET A 284 -2.87 -13.58 20.63
C MET A 284 -4.03 -12.58 20.50
N PHE A 285 -5.17 -12.87 21.12
CA PHE A 285 -6.33 -11.97 21.10
C PHE A 285 -6.02 -10.59 21.70
N LYS A 286 -5.38 -10.57 22.86
CA LYS A 286 -4.97 -9.32 23.54
C LYS A 286 -4.05 -8.47 22.63
N ASP A 287 -3.08 -9.08 21.95
CA ASP A 287 -2.13 -8.37 21.11
C ASP A 287 -2.81 -7.83 19.83
N ILE A 288 -3.73 -8.60 19.25
CA ILE A 288 -4.56 -8.16 18.11
C ILE A 288 -5.41 -6.94 18.50
N GLU A 289 -6.10 -6.98 19.65
CA GLU A 289 -6.92 -5.85 20.12
C GLU A 289 -6.09 -4.61 20.47
N ALA A 290 -4.90 -4.79 21.05
CA ALA A 290 -3.98 -3.69 21.31
C ALA A 290 -3.47 -3.06 20.00
N ALA A 291 -3.12 -3.87 19.02
CA ALA A 291 -2.72 -3.43 17.68
C ALA A 291 -3.84 -2.64 16.98
N ARG A 292 -5.06 -3.17 17.00
CA ARG A 292 -6.26 -2.52 16.47
C ARG A 292 -6.49 -1.15 17.09
N GLY A 293 -6.43 -1.06 18.42
CA GLY A 293 -6.60 0.20 19.15
C GLY A 293 -5.58 1.28 18.74
N LEU A 294 -4.31 0.90 18.61
CA LEU A 294 -3.24 1.81 18.16
C LEU A 294 -3.42 2.23 16.69
N LEU A 295 -3.72 1.27 15.82
CA LEU A 295 -3.90 1.50 14.39
C LEU A 295 -5.07 2.45 14.12
N TYR A 296 -6.25 2.16 14.66
CA TYR A 296 -7.44 2.98 14.44
C TYR A 296 -7.27 4.39 15.00
N ARG A 297 -6.64 4.51 16.17
CA ARG A 297 -6.27 5.81 16.73
C ARG A 297 -5.34 6.60 15.80
N ALA A 298 -4.34 5.95 15.20
CA ALA A 298 -3.44 6.60 14.25
C ALA A 298 -4.19 7.05 12.99
N CYS A 299 -5.07 6.22 12.43
CA CYS A 299 -5.90 6.56 11.27
C CYS A 299 -6.81 7.77 11.54
N LEU A 300 -7.40 7.87 12.73
CA LEU A 300 -8.28 8.98 13.14
C LEU A 300 -7.56 10.33 13.31
N THR A 301 -6.22 10.35 13.37
CA THR A 301 -5.45 11.60 13.43
C THR A 301 -5.29 12.28 12.07
N ALA A 302 -5.72 11.64 10.98
CA ALA A 302 -5.48 12.12 9.62
C ALA A 302 -6.21 13.43 9.31
N ASN A 303 -5.42 14.48 8.87
CA ASN A 303 -5.92 15.74 8.36
C ASN A 303 -4.89 16.43 7.43
N PRO A 304 -4.81 16.16 6.15
CA PRO A 304 -5.29 14.96 5.44
C PRO A 304 -4.41 13.72 5.68
N PHE A 305 -3.24 13.86 6.31
CA PHE A 305 -2.30 12.77 6.61
C PHE A 305 -2.28 12.47 8.11
N PRO A 306 -2.04 11.21 8.50
CA PRO A 306 -1.92 10.82 9.91
C PRO A 306 -0.80 11.57 10.63
N ASP A 307 -0.99 11.76 11.93
CA ASP A 307 0.07 12.26 12.82
C ASP A 307 1.29 11.33 12.74
N PRO A 308 2.51 11.86 12.52
CA PRO A 308 3.70 11.05 12.30
C PRO A 308 4.08 10.19 13.51
N PHE A 309 3.86 10.67 14.73
CA PHE A 309 4.17 9.94 15.95
C PHE A 309 3.20 8.76 16.13
N MET A 310 1.90 9.01 15.96
CA MET A 310 0.88 7.96 16.09
C MET A 310 1.00 6.91 14.98
N ALA A 311 1.27 7.33 13.74
CA ALA A 311 1.50 6.41 12.62
C ALA A 311 2.75 5.55 12.85
N ALA A 312 3.83 6.12 13.40
CA ALA A 312 5.03 5.36 13.73
C ALA A 312 4.79 4.37 14.88
N ALA A 313 4.06 4.77 15.92
CA ALA A 313 3.70 3.88 17.04
C ALA A 313 2.87 2.68 16.57
N ALA A 314 1.84 2.92 15.74
CA ALA A 314 1.04 1.87 15.13
C ALA A 314 1.90 0.92 14.28
N LYS A 315 2.78 1.49 13.41
CA LYS A 315 3.68 0.71 12.55
C LYS A 315 4.62 -0.19 13.33
N ILE A 316 5.21 0.31 14.42
CA ILE A 316 6.15 -0.46 15.25
C ILE A 316 5.44 -1.61 15.96
N PHE A 317 4.22 -1.38 16.46
CA PHE A 317 3.50 -2.40 17.23
C PHE A 317 2.86 -3.48 16.35
N CYS A 318 2.30 -3.09 15.19
CA CYS A 318 1.54 -4.02 14.34
C CYS A 318 2.40 -4.85 13.38
N ASN A 319 3.65 -4.45 13.09
CA ASN A 319 4.57 -5.12 12.17
C ASN A 319 5.78 -5.68 12.87
#